data_590382eee023dd559f6ec178f561513c
#
_entry.id   590382eee023dd559f6ec178f561513c
#
_cell.length_a   1.000
_cell.length_b   1.000
_cell.length_c   1.000
_cell.angle_alpha   90.00
_cell.angle_beta   90.00
_cell.angle_gamma   90.00
#
_symmetry.space_group_name_H-M   'P 1'
#
loop_
_entity.id
_entity.type
_entity.pdbx_description
1 polymer ?
#
loop_
_entity_poly.entity_id
_entity_poly.type
_entity_poly.pdbx_seq_one_letter_code
_entity_poly.pdbx_strand_id
1 'polypeptide(L)'
;MNKNSKVLALKYRPKTFKDLIGQEIIAETIYNSIKQNRSANAYLFTGIRGVGKTTIARIVAKALNCKNGIENLCEDNFCENCEEISNSNHIDVFELDAASRSSVENTKELIEFSRYAPTSAKYKVYILDEVQSLSKQAWNSLLKTLEEPPEYLKFIFATTEIKKVPVTIVSRCQRFDLSRVNSEELFKFLKEVKNNENGKINDEALKLIIKISEGSVRDALSLLDRALLSQNEKTELDLKTAQKIFGYFDKSYLINLFKFLFKGNEKEVINIYRSIYNQGIEPKIFLNDFLEILYYIKNISSIKKEGTNFSLNDKEFNDIDLISKEVGPETLLLFWQFAIKTLSELDVVSNQNLSMEMFLIRLLYIKKDINIDKKKDETLNQEKYISNTSENKQINIINDEVNFEPKNKTISQIKNFSQEETLNVESKNEDLSQKVKVINFEELINLCDEKK
;
A
#
# COMPACT_ATOMS: atom_id res chain seq x y z
N MET A 1 35.44 -20.05 1.78
CA MET A 1 34.35 -19.27 2.36
C MET A 1 34.50 -17.81 1.91
N ASN A 2 33.74 -17.38 0.92
CA ASN A 2 33.79 -16.01 0.40
C ASN A 2 33.23 -15.04 1.44
N LYS A 3 34.09 -14.19 1.97
CA LYS A 3 33.73 -13.03 2.79
C LYS A 3 32.90 -12.08 1.94
N ASN A 4 31.74 -11.66 2.45
CA ASN A 4 30.89 -10.54 1.97
C ASN A 4 29.98 -10.81 0.76
N SER A 5 29.02 -11.72 0.84
CA SER A 5 27.80 -11.60 0.04
C SER A 5 26.90 -10.52 0.67
N LYS A 6 27.12 -9.25 0.36
CA LYS A 6 26.17 -8.18 0.71
C LYS A 6 24.91 -8.42 -0.09
N VAL A 7 23.74 -8.35 0.54
CA VAL A 7 22.41 -8.34 -0.13
C VAL A 7 22.41 -7.28 -1.24
N LEU A 8 21.88 -7.60 -2.41
CA LEU A 8 21.91 -6.69 -3.58
C LEU A 8 21.38 -5.29 -3.28
N ALA A 9 20.37 -5.16 -2.44
CA ALA A 9 19.83 -3.87 -2.02
C ALA A 9 20.85 -2.98 -1.26
N LEU A 10 21.88 -3.56 -0.68
CA LEU A 10 23.01 -2.84 -0.05
C LEU A 10 24.17 -2.66 -1.02
N LYS A 11 24.45 -3.64 -1.89
CA LYS A 11 25.55 -3.62 -2.86
C LYS A 11 25.32 -2.53 -3.92
N TYR A 12 24.09 -2.43 -4.44
CA TYR A 12 23.67 -1.49 -5.47
C TYR A 12 22.99 -0.23 -4.91
N ARG A 13 23.23 0.08 -3.63
CA ARG A 13 22.71 1.31 -3.04
C ARG A 13 23.41 2.51 -3.69
N PRO A 14 22.64 3.50 -4.25
CA PRO A 14 23.21 4.71 -4.85
C PRO A 14 24.19 5.42 -3.94
N LYS A 15 25.32 5.82 -4.49
CA LYS A 15 26.41 6.50 -3.76
C LYS A 15 26.45 7.99 -4.08
N THR A 16 25.94 8.40 -5.24
CA THR A 16 25.90 9.78 -5.73
C THR A 16 24.53 10.13 -6.28
N PHE A 17 24.32 11.42 -6.59
CA PHE A 17 23.07 11.87 -7.21
C PHE A 17 22.82 11.26 -8.59
N LYS A 18 23.90 10.94 -9.34
CA LYS A 18 23.80 10.35 -10.69
C LYS A 18 23.29 8.91 -10.68
N ASP A 19 23.51 8.20 -9.58
CA ASP A 19 23.11 6.79 -9.43
C ASP A 19 21.62 6.63 -9.06
N LEU A 20 20.94 7.75 -8.77
CA LEU A 20 19.52 7.74 -8.40
C LEU A 20 18.65 7.48 -9.62
N ILE A 21 17.74 6.54 -9.52
CA ILE A 21 16.85 6.10 -10.59
C ILE A 21 15.46 6.68 -10.37
N GLY A 22 14.89 7.32 -11.39
CA GLY A 22 13.54 7.89 -11.37
C GLY A 22 13.36 9.07 -10.43
N GLN A 23 14.46 9.69 -9.97
CA GLN A 23 14.46 10.85 -9.08
C GLN A 23 15.39 11.96 -9.58
N GLU A 24 15.67 12.00 -10.87
CA GLU A 24 16.68 12.88 -11.49
C GLU A 24 16.40 14.35 -11.21
N ILE A 25 15.14 14.79 -11.35
CA ILE A 25 14.74 16.20 -11.14
C ILE A 25 14.98 16.62 -9.68
N ILE A 26 14.68 15.75 -8.73
CA ILE A 26 14.90 16.01 -7.30
C ILE A 26 16.40 16.06 -7.01
N ALA A 27 17.14 15.11 -7.56
CA ALA A 27 18.60 15.05 -7.43
C ALA A 27 19.28 16.33 -7.97
N GLU A 28 18.89 16.77 -9.16
CA GLU A 28 19.41 17.98 -9.79
C GLU A 28 19.03 19.24 -9.01
N THR A 29 17.79 19.34 -8.54
CA THR A 29 17.33 20.48 -7.74
C THR A 29 18.13 20.61 -6.44
N ILE A 30 18.37 19.50 -5.73
CA ILE A 30 19.16 19.52 -4.50
C ILE A 30 20.63 19.84 -4.80
N TYR A 31 21.20 19.22 -5.82
CA TYR A 31 22.56 19.49 -6.28
C TYR A 31 22.78 20.98 -6.55
N ASN A 32 21.91 21.59 -7.35
CA ASN A 32 21.97 23.01 -7.70
C ASN A 32 21.79 23.93 -6.47
N SER A 33 20.89 23.58 -5.54
CA SER A 33 20.70 24.32 -4.30
C SER A 33 21.97 24.35 -3.43
N ILE A 34 22.63 23.20 -3.27
CA ILE A 34 23.88 23.10 -2.50
C ILE A 34 25.01 23.83 -3.21
N LYS A 35 25.15 23.68 -4.54
CA LYS A 35 26.16 24.34 -5.37
C LYS A 35 26.07 25.87 -5.27
N GLN A 36 24.85 26.41 -5.21
CA GLN A 36 24.60 27.85 -5.05
C GLN A 36 24.71 28.34 -3.59
N ASN A 37 25.15 27.50 -2.65
CA ASN A 37 25.14 27.79 -1.21
C ASN A 37 23.76 28.22 -0.66
N ARG A 38 22.67 27.71 -1.26
CA ARG A 38 21.27 27.93 -0.83
C ARG A 38 20.66 26.64 -0.25
N SER A 39 21.47 25.86 0.45
CA SER A 39 20.99 24.62 1.07
C SER A 39 19.98 24.93 2.17
N ALA A 40 18.86 24.20 2.16
CA ALA A 40 17.86 24.33 3.22
C ALA A 40 18.42 23.93 4.59
N ASN A 41 17.83 24.44 5.67
CA ASN A 41 18.15 24.01 7.03
C ASN A 41 17.44 22.69 7.38
N ALA A 42 16.28 22.46 6.75
CA ALA A 42 15.55 21.21 6.92
C ALA A 42 15.02 20.71 5.57
N TYR A 43 15.28 19.44 5.28
CA TYR A 43 14.76 18.71 4.13
C TYR A 43 13.71 17.72 4.61
N LEU A 44 12.64 17.51 3.82
CA LEU A 44 11.61 16.51 4.10
C LEU A 44 11.39 15.64 2.85
N PHE A 45 11.83 14.40 2.91
CA PHE A 45 11.62 13.42 1.85
C PHE A 45 10.37 12.59 2.13
N THR A 46 9.41 12.60 1.20
CA THR A 46 8.20 11.78 1.31
C THR A 46 8.12 10.78 0.16
N GLY A 47 7.38 9.70 0.33
CA GLY A 47 7.19 8.67 -0.69
C GLY A 47 7.05 7.28 -0.11
N ILE A 48 6.66 6.31 -0.95
CA ILE A 48 6.49 4.93 -0.51
C ILE A 48 7.81 4.32 0.00
N ARG A 49 7.70 3.20 0.69
CA ARG A 49 8.88 2.45 1.15
C ARG A 49 9.73 1.98 -0.03
N GLY A 50 11.04 2.04 0.11
CA GLY A 50 11.98 1.47 -0.87
C GLY A 50 12.29 2.32 -2.11
N VAL A 51 11.75 3.56 -2.25
CA VAL A 51 12.04 4.48 -3.37
C VAL A 51 13.33 5.29 -3.20
N GLY A 52 14.03 5.13 -2.08
CA GLY A 52 15.35 5.76 -1.89
C GLY A 52 15.40 6.95 -0.93
N LYS A 53 14.38 7.21 -0.11
CA LYS A 53 14.34 8.35 0.86
C LYS A 53 15.60 8.45 1.72
N THR A 54 15.92 7.39 2.45
CA THR A 54 17.12 7.33 3.32
C THR A 54 18.41 7.36 2.51
N THR A 55 18.39 6.87 1.27
CA THR A 55 19.55 6.92 0.36
C THR A 55 19.83 8.35 -0.08
N ILE A 56 18.81 9.08 -0.54
CA ILE A 56 18.95 10.50 -0.88
C ILE A 56 19.40 11.30 0.34
N ALA A 57 18.83 11.04 1.53
CA ALA A 57 19.23 11.70 2.76
C ALA A 57 20.75 11.57 3.02
N ARG A 58 21.31 10.38 2.86
CA ARG A 58 22.76 10.15 2.99
C ARG A 58 23.57 10.84 1.89
N ILE A 59 23.09 10.84 0.63
CA ILE A 59 23.77 11.54 -0.47
C ILE A 59 23.79 13.04 -0.20
N VAL A 60 22.70 13.63 0.31
CA VAL A 60 22.65 15.04 0.70
C VAL A 60 23.63 15.32 1.84
N ALA A 61 23.70 14.49 2.88
CA ALA A 61 24.65 14.63 3.96
C ALA A 61 26.11 14.56 3.47
N LYS A 62 26.41 13.66 2.51
CA LYS A 62 27.70 13.59 1.83
C LYS A 62 28.01 14.85 1.04
N ALA A 63 27.04 15.33 0.25
CA ALA A 63 27.20 16.54 -0.58
C ALA A 63 27.47 17.79 0.26
N LEU A 64 26.85 17.89 1.44
CA LEU A 64 27.06 18.99 2.38
C LEU A 64 28.43 18.95 3.05
N ASN A 65 28.99 17.73 3.30
CA ASN A 65 30.16 17.50 4.12
C ASN A 65 31.36 16.91 3.36
N CYS A 66 31.28 16.78 2.03
CA CYS A 66 32.39 16.24 1.25
C CYS A 66 33.58 17.21 1.28
N LYS A 67 34.79 16.69 1.61
CA LYS A 67 36.02 17.49 1.62
C LYS A 67 36.40 18.04 0.22
N ASN A 68 35.98 17.33 -0.84
CA ASN A 68 36.24 17.72 -2.24
C ASN A 68 35.19 18.68 -2.80
N GLY A 69 34.18 19.05 -2.01
CA GLY A 69 33.04 19.87 -2.45
C GLY A 69 32.01 19.11 -3.29
N ILE A 70 30.91 19.77 -3.58
CA ILE A 70 29.79 19.14 -4.31
C ILE A 70 30.11 18.88 -5.79
N GLU A 71 30.93 19.72 -6.43
CA GLU A 71 31.29 19.57 -7.85
C GLU A 71 32.14 18.30 -8.09
N ASN A 72 32.95 17.93 -7.09
CA ASN A 72 33.81 16.76 -7.11
C ASN A 72 33.35 15.75 -6.04
N LEU A 73 32.05 15.55 -5.92
CA LEU A 73 31.51 14.58 -4.97
C LEU A 73 32.09 13.20 -5.24
N CYS A 74 32.62 12.57 -4.19
CA CYS A 74 33.29 11.28 -4.31
C CYS A 74 32.36 10.19 -4.87
N GLU A 75 32.74 9.62 -6.02
CA GLU A 75 32.00 8.50 -6.65
C GLU A 75 32.56 7.15 -6.20
N ASP A 76 33.87 6.92 -6.39
CA ASP A 76 34.55 5.65 -6.04
C ASP A 76 35.63 5.80 -4.97
N ASN A 77 36.43 6.89 -5.05
CA ASN A 77 37.46 7.16 -4.05
C ASN A 77 36.92 8.11 -2.98
N PHE A 78 36.32 7.55 -1.97
CA PHE A 78 35.74 8.33 -0.89
C PHE A 78 36.80 9.09 -0.08
N CYS A 79 36.55 10.37 0.18
CA CYS A 79 37.24 11.05 1.28
C CYS A 79 36.71 10.48 2.61
N GLU A 80 37.47 10.69 3.68
CA GLU A 80 37.16 10.18 5.01
C GLU A 80 35.68 10.46 5.43
N ASN A 81 35.21 11.70 5.30
CA ASN A 81 33.83 12.06 5.62
C ASN A 81 32.82 11.27 4.77
N CYS A 82 33.05 11.12 3.45
CA CYS A 82 32.12 10.39 2.59
C CYS A 82 32.08 8.89 2.88
N GLU A 83 33.23 8.29 3.29
CA GLU A 83 33.29 6.91 3.68
C GLU A 83 32.53 6.65 5.00
N GLU A 84 32.83 7.46 6.02
CA GLU A 84 32.17 7.35 7.32
C GLU A 84 30.65 7.60 7.21
N ILE A 85 30.19 8.59 6.43
CA ILE A 85 28.75 8.84 6.21
C ILE A 85 28.12 7.66 5.49
N SER A 86 28.78 7.07 4.49
CA SER A 86 28.27 5.91 3.77
C SER A 86 28.10 4.69 4.68
N ASN A 87 29.00 4.55 5.68
CA ASN A 87 28.96 3.49 6.68
C ASN A 87 28.13 3.84 7.93
N SER A 88 27.49 5.03 7.98
CA SER A 88 26.71 5.53 9.13
C SER A 88 27.50 5.65 10.44
N ASN A 89 28.79 5.99 10.35
CA ASN A 89 29.72 6.08 11.49
C ASN A 89 30.31 7.48 11.71
N HIS A 90 29.87 8.49 10.93
CA HIS A 90 30.44 9.84 11.01
C HIS A 90 29.99 10.57 12.28
N ILE A 91 30.91 11.20 13.01
CA ILE A 91 30.63 11.86 14.30
C ILE A 91 29.67 13.04 14.21
N ASP A 92 29.63 13.76 13.09
CA ASP A 92 28.76 14.92 12.87
C ASP A 92 27.52 14.59 12.01
N VAL A 93 27.31 13.33 11.60
CA VAL A 93 26.14 12.89 10.84
C VAL A 93 25.44 11.76 11.57
N PHE A 94 24.32 12.09 12.21
CA PHE A 94 23.56 11.17 13.02
C PHE A 94 22.37 10.62 12.22
N GLU A 95 22.30 9.33 12.05
CA GLU A 95 21.17 8.65 11.42
C GLU A 95 20.37 7.90 12.48
N LEU A 96 19.10 8.26 12.62
CA LEU A 96 18.19 7.73 13.63
C LEU A 96 16.90 7.24 12.97
N ASP A 97 16.48 6.05 13.32
CA ASP A 97 15.15 5.54 13.01
C ASP A 97 14.19 5.98 14.11
N ALA A 98 13.24 6.84 13.75
CA ALA A 98 12.24 7.36 14.68
C ALA A 98 11.26 6.29 15.17
N ALA A 99 11.12 5.16 14.48
CA ALA A 99 10.29 4.05 14.94
C ALA A 99 10.91 3.35 16.17
N SER A 100 12.23 3.25 16.19
CA SER A 100 12.97 2.64 17.32
C SER A 100 13.31 3.63 18.44
N ARG A 101 13.30 4.94 18.19
CA ARG A 101 13.67 6.01 19.12
C ARG A 101 12.63 7.14 19.16
N SER A 102 11.36 6.79 19.34
CA SER A 102 10.23 7.74 19.32
C SER A 102 10.03 8.53 20.61
N SER A 103 10.83 8.29 21.66
CA SER A 103 10.65 8.92 22.96
C SER A 103 11.02 10.41 22.94
N VAL A 104 10.41 11.16 23.85
CA VAL A 104 10.67 12.59 24.03
C VAL A 104 12.09 12.83 24.55
N GLU A 105 12.60 11.93 25.39
CA GLU A 105 13.94 11.95 25.96
C GLU A 105 15.01 11.89 24.87
N ASN A 106 14.90 10.95 23.94
CA ASN A 106 15.82 10.80 22.81
C ASN A 106 15.85 12.08 21.95
N THR A 107 14.67 12.70 21.74
CA THR A 107 14.58 13.95 20.97
C THR A 107 15.20 15.12 21.71
N LYS A 108 15.05 15.20 23.03
CA LYS A 108 15.68 16.25 23.86
C LYS A 108 17.20 16.11 23.85
N GLU A 109 17.74 14.90 24.00
CA GLU A 109 19.18 14.63 23.87
C GLU A 109 19.71 15.10 22.51
N LEU A 110 19.00 14.77 21.42
CA LEU A 110 19.37 15.21 20.07
C LEU A 110 19.42 16.75 19.98
N ILE A 111 18.45 17.46 20.58
CA ILE A 111 18.43 18.93 20.62
C ILE A 111 19.59 19.48 21.45
N GLU A 112 19.90 18.89 22.57
CA GLU A 112 21.07 19.28 23.40
C GLU A 112 22.36 19.11 22.63
N PHE A 113 22.57 17.96 21.99
CA PHE A 113 23.74 17.73 21.13
C PHE A 113 23.80 18.64 19.91
N SER A 114 22.65 19.12 19.41
CA SER A 114 22.60 20.05 18.26
C SER A 114 23.18 21.46 18.58
N ARG A 115 23.31 21.81 19.85
CA ARG A 115 23.88 23.10 20.30
C ARG A 115 25.39 23.18 20.16
N TYR A 116 26.07 22.02 20.06
CA TYR A 116 27.52 21.97 19.88
C TYR A 116 27.84 21.99 18.39
N ALA A 117 28.81 22.81 18.03
CA ALA A 117 29.31 22.89 16.64
C ALA A 117 29.86 21.52 16.16
N PRO A 118 29.89 21.29 14.82
CA PRO A 118 30.50 20.07 14.27
C PRO A 118 31.99 19.99 14.58
N THR A 119 32.50 18.79 14.72
CA THR A 119 33.88 18.52 15.12
C THR A 119 34.80 18.34 13.90
N SER A 120 34.35 17.62 12.89
CA SER A 120 35.17 17.22 11.74
C SER A 120 34.58 17.66 10.38
N ALA A 121 33.28 17.91 10.31
CA ALA A 121 32.58 18.27 9.11
C ALA A 121 32.17 19.76 9.07
N LYS A 122 31.70 20.23 7.91
CA LYS A 122 31.19 21.59 7.74
C LYS A 122 29.82 21.78 8.42
N TYR A 123 28.96 20.76 8.33
CA TYR A 123 27.61 20.78 8.88
C TYR A 123 27.39 19.59 9.79
N LYS A 124 26.66 19.84 10.87
CA LYS A 124 26.08 18.80 11.72
C LYS A 124 24.74 18.38 11.13
N VAL A 125 24.61 17.13 10.75
CA VAL A 125 23.42 16.63 10.02
C VAL A 125 22.69 15.58 10.83
N TYR A 126 21.40 15.79 11.04
CA TYR A 126 20.51 14.80 11.64
C TYR A 126 19.59 14.21 10.59
N ILE A 127 19.77 12.93 10.27
CA ILE A 127 18.89 12.14 9.41
C ILE A 127 17.92 11.39 10.33
N LEU A 128 16.63 11.73 10.24
CA LEU A 128 15.58 11.03 10.96
C LEU A 128 14.70 10.30 9.95
N ASP A 129 14.74 8.97 10.00
CA ASP A 129 13.92 8.12 9.14
C ASP A 129 12.63 7.72 9.85
N GLU A 130 11.57 7.45 9.07
CA GLU A 130 10.22 7.06 9.52
C GLU A 130 9.65 8.02 10.58
N VAL A 131 9.83 9.34 10.34
CA VAL A 131 9.49 10.39 11.32
C VAL A 131 8.00 10.47 11.68
N GLN A 132 7.10 9.83 10.94
CA GLN A 132 5.68 9.69 11.32
C GLN A 132 5.48 8.95 12.64
N SER A 133 6.51 8.25 13.13
CA SER A 133 6.49 7.53 14.41
C SER A 133 6.79 8.42 15.61
N LEU A 134 7.28 9.65 15.39
CA LEU A 134 7.54 10.60 16.47
C LEU A 134 6.26 11.05 17.17
N SER A 135 6.30 11.12 18.50
CA SER A 135 5.19 11.64 19.29
C SER A 135 4.99 13.14 19.05
N LYS A 136 3.76 13.65 19.32
CA LYS A 136 3.47 15.08 19.23
C LYS A 136 4.39 15.93 20.12
N GLN A 137 4.77 15.40 21.29
CA GLN A 137 5.67 16.08 22.22
C GLN A 137 7.10 16.15 21.68
N ALA A 138 7.58 15.09 21.04
CA ALA A 138 8.87 15.05 20.36
C ALA A 138 8.93 16.10 19.23
N TRP A 139 7.89 16.19 18.40
CA TRP A 139 7.77 17.22 17.37
C TRP A 139 7.78 18.64 17.94
N ASN A 140 7.04 18.88 19.01
CA ASN A 140 7.00 20.21 19.67
C ASN A 140 8.38 20.62 20.21
N SER A 141 9.17 19.65 20.68
CA SER A 141 10.55 19.91 21.15
C SER A 141 11.47 20.37 20.01
N LEU A 142 11.26 19.86 18.78
CA LEU A 142 12.06 20.22 17.61
C LEU A 142 11.70 21.59 17.02
N LEU A 143 10.48 22.09 17.24
CA LEU A 143 9.98 23.32 16.60
C LEU A 143 10.92 24.51 16.81
N LYS A 144 11.35 24.77 18.05
CA LYS A 144 12.24 25.91 18.37
C LYS A 144 13.56 25.85 17.58
N THR A 145 14.15 24.65 17.47
CA THR A 145 15.41 24.47 16.74
C THR A 145 15.22 24.55 15.22
N LEU A 146 14.03 24.22 14.72
CA LEU A 146 13.69 24.34 13.30
C LEU A 146 13.32 25.78 12.90
N GLU A 147 12.84 26.60 13.85
CA GLU A 147 12.56 28.04 13.64
C GLU A 147 13.83 28.86 13.59
N GLU A 148 14.74 28.61 14.51
CA GLU A 148 16.01 29.33 14.66
C GLU A 148 17.18 28.34 14.71
N PRO A 149 17.48 27.64 13.58
CA PRO A 149 18.56 26.66 13.56
C PRO A 149 19.92 27.35 13.54
N PRO A 150 20.91 26.83 14.27
CA PRO A 150 22.29 27.25 14.07
C PRO A 150 22.72 27.06 12.61
N GLU A 151 23.55 27.92 12.06
CA GLU A 151 23.97 27.91 10.65
C GLU A 151 24.60 26.57 10.22
N TYR A 152 25.28 25.92 11.15
CA TYR A 152 25.94 24.63 10.93
C TYR A 152 25.01 23.42 11.03
N LEU A 153 23.75 23.61 11.46
CA LEU A 153 22.81 22.50 11.72
C LEU A 153 21.90 22.25 10.51
N LYS A 154 21.79 21.00 10.11
CA LYS A 154 20.91 20.56 9.03
C LYS A 154 20.06 19.36 9.49
N PHE A 155 18.75 19.43 9.22
CA PHE A 155 17.84 18.31 9.43
C PHE A 155 17.45 17.68 8.11
N ILE A 156 17.35 16.36 8.10
CA ILE A 156 16.83 15.58 6.96
C ILE A 156 15.81 14.59 7.49
N PHE A 157 14.55 14.85 7.22
CA PHE A 157 13.42 14.01 7.60
C PHE A 157 13.02 13.10 6.45
N ALA A 158 12.71 11.83 6.74
CA ALA A 158 12.16 10.91 5.78
C ALA A 158 10.87 10.28 6.34
N THR A 159 9.81 10.20 5.52
CA THR A 159 8.52 9.65 5.93
C THR A 159 7.82 8.91 4.80
N THR A 160 7.11 7.85 5.16
CA THR A 160 6.16 7.18 4.27
C THR A 160 4.75 7.80 4.37
N GLU A 161 4.45 8.55 5.45
CA GLU A 161 3.13 9.07 5.76
C GLU A 161 3.16 10.56 6.11
N ILE A 162 3.18 11.41 5.06
CA ILE A 162 3.23 12.88 5.25
C ILE A 162 2.06 13.41 6.10
N LYS A 163 0.89 12.76 6.06
CA LYS A 163 -0.31 13.20 6.82
C LYS A 163 -0.11 13.13 8.33
N LYS A 164 0.82 12.32 8.82
CA LYS A 164 1.15 12.21 10.25
C LYS A 164 2.17 13.25 10.71
N VAL A 165 2.86 13.93 9.78
CA VAL A 165 3.82 14.99 10.09
C VAL A 165 3.06 16.31 10.33
N PRO A 166 3.28 17.02 11.43
CA PRO A 166 2.61 18.29 11.69
C PRO A 166 2.87 19.33 10.60
N VAL A 167 1.82 20.06 10.20
CA VAL A 167 1.92 21.10 9.15
C VAL A 167 2.92 22.19 9.53
N THR A 168 3.06 22.49 10.83
CA THR A 168 4.04 23.44 11.38
C THR A 168 5.49 23.05 11.08
N ILE A 169 5.79 21.75 10.99
CA ILE A 169 7.10 21.21 10.59
C ILE A 169 7.24 21.25 9.07
N VAL A 170 6.22 20.78 8.35
CA VAL A 170 6.24 20.74 6.87
C VAL A 170 6.50 22.13 6.28
N SER A 171 5.91 23.19 6.86
CA SER A 171 6.08 24.58 6.41
C SER A 171 7.49 25.14 6.60
N ARG A 172 8.33 24.51 7.44
CA ARG A 172 9.72 24.90 7.71
C ARG A 172 10.74 24.02 6.99
N CYS A 173 10.28 23.03 6.26
CA CYS A 173 11.11 22.10 5.50
C CYS A 173 11.01 22.35 4.00
N GLN A 174 12.12 22.17 3.30
CA GLN A 174 12.08 22.01 1.86
C GLN A 174 11.62 20.57 1.58
N ARG A 175 10.39 20.44 1.05
CA ARG A 175 9.75 19.16 0.80
C ARG A 175 10.06 18.63 -0.59
N PHE A 176 10.34 17.33 -0.67
CA PHE A 176 10.54 16.57 -1.91
C PHE A 176 9.71 15.29 -1.85
N ASP A 177 8.83 15.13 -2.84
CA ASP A 177 7.97 13.96 -2.96
C ASP A 177 8.58 12.98 -3.94
N LEU A 178 9.15 11.88 -3.43
CA LEU A 178 9.74 10.82 -4.25
C LEU A 178 8.64 9.96 -4.87
N SER A 179 8.68 9.83 -6.18
CA SER A 179 7.73 9.02 -6.94
C SER A 179 8.14 7.55 -6.98
N ARG A 180 7.18 6.70 -7.36
CA ARG A 180 7.49 5.32 -7.78
C ARG A 180 8.35 5.36 -9.03
N VAL A 181 9.36 4.49 -9.09
CA VAL A 181 10.20 4.39 -10.29
C VAL A 181 9.41 3.76 -11.42
N ASN A 182 9.54 4.33 -12.62
CA ASN A 182 8.87 3.83 -13.81
C ASN A 182 9.32 2.38 -14.13
N SER A 183 8.38 1.56 -14.58
CA SER A 183 8.65 0.15 -14.91
C SER A 183 9.73 -0.03 -15.97
N GLU A 184 9.84 0.87 -16.95
CA GLU A 184 10.88 0.82 -17.99
C GLU A 184 12.28 1.12 -17.44
N GLU A 185 12.40 2.13 -16.59
CA GLU A 185 13.66 2.50 -15.95
C GLU A 185 14.11 1.40 -14.99
N LEU A 186 13.17 0.88 -14.19
CA LEU A 186 13.44 -0.22 -13.28
C LEU A 186 13.84 -1.48 -14.03
N PHE A 187 13.26 -1.74 -15.22
CA PHE A 187 13.64 -2.88 -16.06
C PHE A 187 15.09 -2.75 -16.57
N LYS A 188 15.47 -1.59 -17.07
CA LYS A 188 16.84 -1.32 -17.53
C LYS A 188 17.83 -1.55 -16.40
N PHE A 189 17.54 -1.01 -15.23
CA PHE A 189 18.39 -1.15 -14.06
C PHE A 189 18.51 -2.61 -13.58
N LEU A 190 17.41 -3.33 -13.45
CA LEU A 190 17.47 -4.74 -13.02
C LEU A 190 18.18 -5.62 -14.04
N LYS A 191 18.06 -5.30 -15.33
CA LYS A 191 18.79 -6.00 -16.40
C LYS A 191 20.30 -5.77 -16.30
N GLU A 192 20.72 -4.56 -15.98
CA GLU A 192 22.13 -4.23 -15.71
C GLU A 192 22.64 -4.97 -14.48
N VAL A 193 21.92 -4.90 -13.35
CA VAL A 193 22.29 -5.64 -12.12
C VAL A 193 22.37 -7.14 -12.37
N LYS A 194 21.39 -7.73 -13.08
CA LYS A 194 21.41 -9.14 -13.46
C LYS A 194 22.68 -9.51 -14.22
N ASN A 195 23.09 -8.67 -15.19
CA ASN A 195 24.28 -8.92 -16.00
C ASN A 195 25.55 -8.81 -15.15
N ASN A 196 25.65 -7.84 -14.26
CA ASN A 196 26.78 -7.65 -13.34
C ASN A 196 26.93 -8.81 -12.35
N GLU A 197 25.81 -9.44 -11.96
CA GLU A 197 25.82 -10.62 -11.08
C GLU A 197 25.89 -11.95 -11.87
N ASN A 198 26.07 -11.93 -13.19
CA ASN A 198 26.04 -13.10 -14.08
C ASN A 198 24.78 -13.97 -13.93
N GLY A 199 23.65 -13.34 -13.62
CA GLY A 199 22.37 -14.01 -13.43
C GLY A 199 21.74 -14.48 -14.73
N LYS A 200 21.19 -15.70 -14.71
CA LYS A 200 20.45 -16.29 -15.86
C LYS A 200 18.95 -16.23 -15.58
N ILE A 201 18.36 -15.06 -15.79
CA ILE A 201 16.92 -14.80 -15.57
C ILE A 201 16.33 -14.29 -16.88
N ASN A 202 15.19 -14.83 -17.31
CA ASN A 202 14.57 -14.38 -18.55
C ASN A 202 13.87 -13.00 -18.32
N ASP A 203 13.62 -12.29 -19.41
CA ASP A 203 13.04 -10.94 -19.36
C ASP A 203 11.59 -10.95 -18.82
N GLU A 204 10.86 -12.05 -18.96
CA GLU A 204 9.50 -12.19 -18.41
C GLU A 204 9.52 -12.33 -16.88
N ALA A 205 10.49 -13.07 -16.34
CA ALA A 205 10.67 -13.16 -14.90
C ALA A 205 11.13 -11.81 -14.29
N LEU A 206 11.95 -11.03 -15.01
CA LEU A 206 12.29 -9.67 -14.60
C LEU A 206 11.06 -8.75 -14.58
N LYS A 207 10.20 -8.82 -15.60
CA LYS A 207 8.94 -8.07 -15.62
C LYS A 207 8.01 -8.45 -14.45
N LEU A 208 8.00 -9.71 -14.04
CA LEU A 208 7.26 -10.16 -12.86
C LEU A 208 7.81 -9.53 -11.58
N ILE A 209 9.15 -9.48 -11.42
CA ILE A 209 9.79 -8.82 -10.27
C ILE A 209 9.38 -7.35 -10.20
N ILE A 210 9.41 -6.64 -11.33
CA ILE A 210 9.02 -5.23 -11.41
C ILE A 210 7.56 -5.02 -11.00
N LYS A 211 6.69 -5.91 -11.48
CA LYS A 211 5.27 -5.88 -11.15
C LYS A 211 5.03 -6.04 -9.65
N ILE A 212 5.67 -7.01 -9.02
CA ILE A 212 5.53 -7.29 -7.58
C ILE A 212 6.12 -6.15 -6.73
N SER A 213 7.21 -5.53 -7.20
CA SER A 213 7.90 -4.45 -6.47
C SER A 213 7.18 -3.10 -6.51
N GLU A 214 6.18 -2.93 -7.38
CA GLU A 214 5.35 -1.72 -7.50
C GLU A 214 6.13 -0.40 -7.57
N GLY A 215 7.30 -0.39 -8.22
CA GLY A 215 8.18 0.78 -8.35
C GLY A 215 9.09 1.04 -7.15
N SER A 216 9.18 0.10 -6.20
CA SER A 216 10.15 0.09 -5.12
C SER A 216 11.46 -0.54 -5.58
N VAL A 217 12.54 0.24 -5.67
CA VAL A 217 13.88 -0.26 -6.08
C VAL A 217 14.42 -1.28 -5.07
N ARG A 218 14.22 -1.02 -3.77
CA ARG A 218 14.69 -1.91 -2.71
C ARG A 218 14.04 -3.28 -2.77
N ASP A 219 12.71 -3.32 -2.98
CA ASP A 219 11.97 -4.57 -3.03
C ASP A 219 12.28 -5.32 -4.33
N ALA A 220 12.45 -4.60 -5.46
CA ALA A 220 12.89 -5.17 -6.72
C ALA A 220 14.27 -5.85 -6.61
N LEU A 221 15.24 -5.20 -5.98
CA LEU A 221 16.57 -5.79 -5.73
C LEU A 221 16.51 -6.97 -4.76
N SER A 222 15.63 -6.92 -3.75
CA SER A 222 15.47 -8.04 -2.80
C SER A 222 14.84 -9.26 -3.49
N LEU A 223 13.86 -9.04 -4.37
CA LEU A 223 13.28 -10.11 -5.19
C LEU A 223 14.29 -10.67 -6.21
N LEU A 224 15.08 -9.79 -6.84
CA LEU A 224 16.14 -10.19 -7.75
C LEU A 224 17.19 -11.05 -7.04
N ASP A 225 17.61 -10.66 -5.84
CA ASP A 225 18.56 -11.41 -5.00
C ASP A 225 18.02 -12.82 -4.69
N ARG A 226 16.75 -12.90 -4.27
CA ARG A 226 16.07 -14.18 -4.04
C ARG A 226 15.99 -15.04 -5.31
N ALA A 227 15.76 -14.41 -6.48
CA ALA A 227 15.76 -15.09 -7.76
C ALA A 227 17.14 -15.66 -8.11
N LEU A 228 18.20 -14.88 -7.92
CA LEU A 228 19.58 -15.29 -8.18
C LEU A 228 20.02 -16.43 -7.25
N LEU A 229 19.68 -16.36 -5.97
CA LEU A 229 19.99 -17.41 -4.99
C LEU A 229 19.26 -18.73 -5.27
N SER A 230 18.09 -18.67 -5.91
CA SER A 230 17.31 -19.87 -6.26
C SER A 230 17.74 -20.53 -7.56
N GLN A 231 18.65 -19.93 -8.32
CA GLN A 231 19.16 -20.47 -9.58
C GLN A 231 20.04 -21.69 -9.38
N ASN A 232 19.80 -22.70 -10.21
CA ASN A 232 20.78 -23.76 -10.45
C ASN A 232 21.69 -23.33 -11.61
N GLU A 233 22.99 -23.62 -11.53
CA GLU A 233 24.01 -23.19 -12.49
C GLU A 233 23.70 -23.53 -13.97
N LYS A 234 22.77 -24.45 -14.24
CA LYS A 234 22.50 -25.01 -15.57
C LYS A 234 21.23 -24.51 -16.25
N THR A 235 20.31 -23.86 -15.53
CA THR A 235 18.99 -23.48 -16.11
C THR A 235 18.70 -22.00 -15.90
N GLU A 236 18.22 -21.35 -16.96
CA GLU A 236 17.69 -19.99 -16.88
C GLU A 236 16.38 -19.97 -16.07
N LEU A 237 16.21 -18.98 -15.19
CA LEU A 237 14.98 -18.83 -14.42
C LEU A 237 13.84 -18.35 -15.35
N ASP A 238 12.90 -19.24 -15.59
CA ASP A 238 11.69 -18.96 -16.37
C ASP A 238 10.59 -18.33 -15.51
N LEU A 239 9.56 -17.79 -16.18
CA LEU A 239 8.41 -17.14 -15.54
C LEU A 239 7.70 -18.07 -14.54
N LYS A 240 7.50 -19.36 -14.90
CA LYS A 240 6.77 -20.32 -14.05
C LYS A 240 7.49 -20.60 -12.74
N THR A 241 8.81 -20.75 -12.82
CA THR A 241 9.65 -20.94 -11.62
C THR A 241 9.69 -19.67 -10.77
N ALA A 242 9.80 -18.50 -11.39
CA ALA A 242 9.73 -17.20 -10.70
C ALA A 242 8.39 -17.02 -9.97
N GLN A 243 7.27 -17.34 -10.59
CA GLN A 243 5.94 -17.31 -9.96
C GLN A 243 5.89 -18.16 -8.69
N LYS A 244 6.43 -19.39 -8.73
CA LYS A 244 6.50 -20.27 -7.55
C LYS A 244 7.39 -19.71 -6.44
N ILE A 245 8.56 -19.15 -6.80
CA ILE A 245 9.52 -18.59 -5.82
C ILE A 245 8.92 -17.39 -5.10
N PHE A 246 8.20 -16.53 -5.83
CA PHE A 246 7.62 -15.29 -5.27
C PHE A 246 6.23 -15.50 -4.66
N GLY A 247 5.65 -16.69 -4.78
CA GLY A 247 4.27 -16.94 -4.37
C GLY A 247 3.26 -16.16 -5.23
N TYR A 248 3.61 -15.90 -6.48
CA TYR A 248 2.74 -15.21 -7.43
C TYR A 248 2.06 -16.24 -8.33
N PHE A 249 0.73 -16.26 -8.32
CA PHE A 249 -0.01 -17.19 -9.16
C PHE A 249 -0.51 -16.54 -10.46
N ASP A 250 -0.77 -17.39 -11.47
CA ASP A 250 -1.27 -16.94 -12.76
C ASP A 250 -2.72 -16.42 -12.63
N LYS A 251 -2.95 -15.17 -13.05
CA LYS A 251 -4.27 -14.53 -13.02
C LYS A 251 -5.33 -15.26 -13.84
N SER A 252 -4.94 -16.11 -14.79
CA SER A 252 -5.86 -16.96 -15.53
C SER A 252 -6.71 -17.87 -14.61
N TYR A 253 -6.17 -18.32 -13.49
CA TYR A 253 -6.94 -19.06 -12.48
C TYR A 253 -8.06 -18.22 -11.85
N LEU A 254 -7.78 -16.94 -11.54
CA LEU A 254 -8.80 -16.03 -11.03
C LEU A 254 -9.87 -15.71 -12.07
N ILE A 255 -9.48 -15.47 -13.32
CA ILE A 255 -10.43 -15.24 -14.41
C ILE A 255 -11.35 -16.46 -14.59
N ASN A 256 -10.80 -17.67 -14.52
CA ASN A 256 -11.59 -18.88 -14.56
C ASN A 256 -12.49 -19.03 -13.33
N LEU A 257 -12.00 -18.67 -12.14
CA LEU A 257 -12.82 -18.65 -10.91
C LEU A 257 -14.02 -17.71 -11.08
N PHE A 258 -13.82 -16.49 -11.62
CA PHE A 258 -14.93 -15.58 -11.92
C PHE A 258 -15.93 -16.16 -12.93
N LYS A 259 -15.45 -16.84 -14.00
CA LYS A 259 -16.33 -17.53 -14.96
C LYS A 259 -17.24 -18.56 -14.26
N PHE A 260 -16.69 -19.39 -13.38
CA PHE A 260 -17.47 -20.38 -12.65
C PHE A 260 -18.35 -19.75 -11.58
N LEU A 261 -17.88 -18.71 -10.90
CA LEU A 261 -18.62 -17.95 -9.91
C LEU A 261 -19.87 -17.32 -10.54
N PHE A 262 -19.73 -16.71 -11.72
CA PHE A 262 -20.87 -16.17 -12.46
C PHE A 262 -21.76 -17.25 -13.14
N LYS A 263 -21.28 -18.45 -13.34
CA LYS A 263 -22.11 -19.61 -13.73
C LYS A 263 -22.84 -20.26 -12.54
N GLY A 264 -22.46 -19.94 -11.30
CA GLY A 264 -23.04 -20.50 -10.10
C GLY A 264 -22.56 -21.93 -9.78
N ASN A 265 -21.39 -22.32 -10.29
CA ASN A 265 -20.81 -23.64 -10.07
C ASN A 265 -19.94 -23.63 -8.81
N GLU A 266 -20.55 -23.92 -7.65
CA GLU A 266 -19.90 -23.89 -6.34
C GLU A 266 -18.69 -24.85 -6.27
N LYS A 267 -18.84 -26.07 -6.78
CA LYS A 267 -17.81 -27.10 -6.70
C LYS A 267 -16.50 -26.65 -7.40
N GLU A 268 -16.62 -26.10 -8.60
CA GLU A 268 -15.46 -25.64 -9.35
C GLU A 268 -14.81 -24.39 -8.73
N VAL A 269 -15.61 -23.45 -8.20
CA VAL A 269 -15.10 -22.25 -7.52
C VAL A 269 -14.24 -22.65 -6.31
N ILE A 270 -14.73 -23.56 -5.46
CA ILE A 270 -13.98 -24.02 -4.28
C ILE A 270 -12.74 -24.83 -4.70
N ASN A 271 -12.82 -25.67 -5.72
CA ASN A 271 -11.69 -26.44 -6.21
C ASN A 271 -10.56 -25.53 -6.73
N ILE A 272 -10.89 -24.51 -7.52
CA ILE A 272 -9.91 -23.55 -8.03
C ILE A 272 -9.26 -22.79 -6.87
N TYR A 273 -10.05 -22.30 -5.91
CA TYR A 273 -9.52 -21.60 -4.74
C TYR A 273 -8.57 -22.50 -3.94
N ARG A 274 -8.96 -23.74 -3.64
CA ARG A 274 -8.09 -24.70 -2.93
C ARG A 274 -6.82 -25.00 -3.70
N SER A 275 -6.89 -25.09 -5.02
CA SER A 275 -5.70 -25.26 -5.88
C SER A 275 -4.73 -24.08 -5.75
N ILE A 276 -5.23 -22.85 -5.68
CA ILE A 276 -4.44 -21.63 -5.47
C ILE A 276 -3.84 -21.63 -4.07
N TYR A 277 -4.65 -21.92 -3.04
CA TYR A 277 -4.20 -22.00 -1.66
C TYR A 277 -3.11 -23.05 -1.43
N ASN A 278 -3.24 -24.25 -2.04
CA ASN A 278 -2.24 -25.31 -1.98
C ASN A 278 -0.92 -24.97 -2.68
N GLN A 279 -0.90 -23.95 -3.54
CA GLN A 279 0.34 -23.40 -4.11
C GLN A 279 1.06 -22.45 -3.15
N GLY A 280 0.53 -22.26 -1.93
CA GLY A 280 1.12 -21.41 -0.89
C GLY A 280 0.74 -19.93 -0.98
N ILE A 281 -0.33 -19.60 -1.71
CA ILE A 281 -0.83 -18.22 -1.81
C ILE A 281 -1.62 -17.88 -0.55
N GLU A 282 -1.24 -16.78 0.10
CA GLU A 282 -1.94 -16.28 1.27
C GLU A 282 -3.36 -15.78 0.91
N PRO A 283 -4.37 -16.03 1.76
CA PRO A 283 -5.75 -15.56 1.56
C PRO A 283 -5.87 -14.05 1.29
N LYS A 284 -5.06 -13.22 1.93
CA LYS A 284 -5.05 -11.77 1.70
C LYS A 284 -4.54 -11.40 0.30
N ILE A 285 -3.50 -12.06 -0.18
CA ILE A 285 -2.96 -11.86 -1.53
C ILE A 285 -4.01 -12.24 -2.57
N PHE A 286 -4.62 -13.42 -2.39
CA PHE A 286 -5.72 -13.85 -3.24
C PHE A 286 -6.86 -12.83 -3.30
N LEU A 287 -7.29 -12.30 -2.15
CA LEU A 287 -8.40 -11.36 -2.07
C LEU A 287 -8.06 -10.00 -2.71
N ASN A 288 -6.82 -9.53 -2.59
CA ASN A 288 -6.36 -8.32 -3.28
C ASN A 288 -6.36 -8.50 -4.80
N ASP A 289 -5.87 -9.64 -5.30
CA ASP A 289 -5.90 -9.95 -6.73
C ASP A 289 -7.34 -10.17 -7.24
N PHE A 290 -8.23 -10.72 -6.40
CA PHE A 290 -9.66 -10.82 -6.67
C PHE A 290 -10.31 -9.45 -6.85
N LEU A 291 -10.04 -8.50 -5.94
CA LEU A 291 -10.51 -7.11 -6.03
C LEU A 291 -10.01 -6.44 -7.31
N GLU A 292 -8.77 -6.67 -7.66
CA GLU A 292 -8.15 -6.13 -8.84
C GLU A 292 -8.84 -6.62 -10.13
N ILE A 293 -9.05 -7.92 -10.28
CA ILE A 293 -9.79 -8.48 -11.43
C ILE A 293 -11.23 -7.95 -11.46
N LEU A 294 -11.89 -7.84 -10.30
CA LEU A 294 -13.22 -7.29 -10.20
C LEU A 294 -13.28 -5.83 -10.70
N TYR A 295 -12.27 -5.02 -10.38
CA TYR A 295 -12.12 -3.66 -10.90
C TYR A 295 -11.97 -3.65 -12.43
N TYR A 296 -11.18 -4.60 -13.00
CA TYR A 296 -11.05 -4.70 -14.46
C TYR A 296 -12.35 -5.11 -15.13
N ILE A 297 -13.06 -6.10 -14.60
CA ILE A 297 -14.37 -6.51 -15.13
C ILE A 297 -15.32 -5.32 -15.19
N LYS A 298 -15.31 -4.45 -14.15
CA LYS A 298 -16.20 -3.29 -14.09
C LYS A 298 -15.83 -2.19 -15.09
N ASN A 299 -14.52 -1.98 -15.33
CA ASN A 299 -14.03 -0.82 -16.07
C ASN A 299 -13.42 -1.17 -17.44
N ILE A 300 -13.54 -2.42 -17.89
CA ILE A 300 -12.88 -2.91 -19.11
C ILE A 300 -13.21 -2.08 -20.36
N SER A 301 -14.46 -1.58 -20.48
CA SER A 301 -14.90 -0.75 -21.58
C SER A 301 -14.23 0.64 -21.62
N SER A 302 -13.78 1.14 -20.48
CA SER A 302 -13.12 2.45 -20.34
C SER A 302 -11.60 2.35 -20.36
N ILE A 303 -11.05 1.17 -20.10
CA ILE A 303 -9.62 0.91 -20.03
C ILE A 303 -9.13 0.46 -21.41
N LYS A 304 -8.40 1.35 -22.11
CA LYS A 304 -7.71 0.95 -23.33
C LYS A 304 -6.57 -0.01 -22.97
N LYS A 305 -6.28 -0.96 -23.87
CA LYS A 305 -5.25 -2.00 -23.75
C LYS A 305 -3.85 -1.45 -23.36
N GLU A 306 -3.56 -0.21 -23.76
CA GLU A 306 -2.29 0.50 -23.51
C GLU A 306 -2.24 1.24 -22.16
N GLY A 307 -3.38 1.39 -21.48
CA GLY A 307 -3.48 2.12 -20.21
C GLY A 307 -3.50 1.24 -18.97
N THR A 308 -3.41 -0.08 -19.14
CA THR A 308 -3.33 -0.99 -17.99
C THR A 308 -1.88 -1.08 -17.52
N ASN A 309 -1.60 -0.64 -16.31
CA ASN A 309 -0.36 -0.98 -15.60
C ASN A 309 -0.17 -2.50 -15.43
N PHE A 310 -1.01 -3.30 -16.10
CA PHE A 310 -1.10 -4.74 -16.02
C PHE A 310 -0.79 -5.39 -17.36
N SER A 311 0.16 -6.29 -17.33
CA SER A 311 0.45 -7.22 -18.40
C SER A 311 -0.64 -8.31 -18.48
N LEU A 312 -1.88 -7.91 -18.82
CA LEU A 312 -2.88 -8.88 -19.27
C LEU A 312 -2.52 -9.27 -20.70
N ASN A 313 -2.47 -10.56 -20.98
CA ASN A 313 -2.32 -11.03 -22.34
C ASN A 313 -3.65 -10.85 -23.10
N ASP A 314 -3.60 -10.91 -24.44
CA ASP A 314 -4.78 -10.68 -25.28
C ASP A 314 -5.94 -11.63 -24.97
N LYS A 315 -5.63 -12.84 -24.53
CA LYS A 315 -6.62 -13.86 -24.15
C LYS A 315 -7.31 -13.49 -22.84
N GLU A 316 -6.54 -13.07 -21.84
CA GLU A 316 -7.07 -12.65 -20.53
C GLU A 316 -7.95 -11.40 -20.67
N PHE A 317 -7.54 -10.44 -21.49
CA PHE A 317 -8.33 -9.25 -21.78
C PHE A 317 -9.69 -9.63 -22.43
N ASN A 318 -9.68 -10.47 -23.45
CA ASN A 318 -10.91 -10.94 -24.11
C ASN A 318 -11.81 -11.72 -23.14
N ASP A 319 -11.23 -12.55 -22.29
CA ASP A 319 -11.97 -13.31 -21.27
C ASP A 319 -12.66 -12.39 -20.25
N ILE A 320 -11.99 -11.33 -19.81
CA ILE A 320 -12.54 -10.32 -18.90
C ILE A 320 -13.65 -9.51 -19.61
N ASP A 321 -13.46 -9.14 -20.87
CA ASP A 321 -14.47 -8.43 -21.65
C ASP A 321 -15.75 -9.26 -21.82
N LEU A 322 -15.63 -10.56 -22.07
CA LEU A 322 -16.78 -11.45 -22.12
C LEU A 322 -17.52 -11.51 -20.79
N ILE A 323 -16.80 -11.66 -19.68
CA ILE A 323 -17.39 -11.68 -18.33
C ILE A 323 -18.12 -10.36 -18.05
N SER A 324 -17.53 -9.21 -18.43
CA SER A 324 -18.10 -7.89 -18.16
C SER A 324 -19.47 -7.68 -18.81
N LYS A 325 -19.71 -8.32 -19.97
CA LYS A 325 -20.99 -8.25 -20.71
C LYS A 325 -22.08 -9.11 -20.08
N GLU A 326 -21.71 -10.16 -19.35
CA GLU A 326 -22.65 -11.09 -18.70
C GLU A 326 -23.12 -10.61 -17.30
N VAL A 327 -22.39 -9.66 -16.68
CA VAL A 327 -22.58 -9.30 -15.27
C VAL A 327 -23.03 -7.84 -15.12
N GLY A 328 -24.13 -7.64 -14.42
CA GLY A 328 -24.61 -6.30 -14.12
C GLY A 328 -23.71 -5.53 -13.15
N PRO A 329 -23.61 -4.19 -13.31
CA PRO A 329 -22.75 -3.36 -12.48
C PRO A 329 -23.08 -3.42 -10.98
N GLU A 330 -24.35 -3.65 -10.64
CA GLU A 330 -24.81 -3.78 -9.25
C GLU A 330 -24.21 -4.99 -8.55
N THR A 331 -24.17 -6.13 -9.24
CA THR A 331 -23.54 -7.37 -8.73
C THR A 331 -22.05 -7.17 -8.46
N LEU A 332 -21.35 -6.48 -9.37
CA LEU A 332 -19.92 -6.20 -9.21
C LEU A 332 -19.64 -5.29 -8.01
N LEU A 333 -20.48 -4.27 -7.77
CA LEU A 333 -20.35 -3.38 -6.60
C LEU A 333 -20.63 -4.12 -5.29
N LEU A 334 -21.62 -5.00 -5.25
CA LEU A 334 -21.89 -5.85 -4.09
C LEU A 334 -20.70 -6.78 -3.80
N PHE A 335 -20.15 -7.42 -4.82
CA PHE A 335 -18.97 -8.28 -4.68
C PHE A 335 -17.78 -7.50 -4.15
N TRP A 336 -17.58 -6.26 -4.61
CA TRP A 336 -16.55 -5.36 -4.10
C TRP A 336 -16.74 -5.06 -2.61
N GLN A 337 -17.94 -4.70 -2.19
CA GLN A 337 -18.23 -4.41 -0.77
C GLN A 337 -17.97 -5.62 0.12
N PHE A 338 -18.42 -6.82 -0.30
CA PHE A 338 -18.17 -8.05 0.46
C PHE A 338 -16.69 -8.39 0.52
N ALA A 339 -15.94 -8.19 -0.57
CA ALA A 339 -14.51 -8.44 -0.59
C ALA A 339 -13.73 -7.50 0.35
N ILE A 340 -14.05 -6.19 0.37
CA ILE A 340 -13.45 -5.23 1.30
C ILE A 340 -13.76 -5.59 2.75
N LYS A 341 -15.01 -5.97 3.04
CA LYS A 341 -15.40 -6.41 4.39
C LYS A 341 -14.63 -7.67 4.81
N THR A 342 -14.53 -8.66 3.94
CA THR A 342 -13.78 -9.89 4.22
C THR A 342 -12.29 -9.60 4.41
N LEU A 343 -11.70 -8.63 3.68
CA LEU A 343 -10.30 -8.24 3.88
C LEU A 343 -10.04 -7.77 5.32
N SER A 344 -10.94 -7.00 5.91
CA SER A 344 -10.85 -6.60 7.32
C SER A 344 -11.14 -7.74 8.30
N GLU A 345 -12.03 -8.67 7.95
CA GLU A 345 -12.33 -9.86 8.76
C GLU A 345 -11.12 -10.82 8.83
N LEU A 346 -10.33 -10.95 7.75
CA LEU A 346 -9.14 -11.83 7.71
C LEU A 346 -8.08 -11.47 8.76
N ASP A 347 -8.06 -10.24 9.25
CA ASP A 347 -7.12 -9.82 10.31
C ASP A 347 -7.51 -10.31 11.70
N VAL A 348 -8.78 -10.66 11.89
CA VAL A 348 -9.36 -11.03 13.19
C VAL A 348 -9.58 -12.54 13.31
N VAL A 349 -9.84 -13.23 12.19
CA VAL A 349 -10.16 -14.65 12.22
C VAL A 349 -8.91 -15.53 12.33
N SER A 350 -8.96 -16.57 13.15
CA SER A 350 -7.87 -17.54 13.31
C SER A 350 -7.69 -18.47 12.10
N ASN A 351 -8.76 -18.81 11.38
CA ASN A 351 -8.70 -19.65 10.18
C ASN A 351 -9.10 -18.85 8.93
N GLN A 352 -8.11 -18.20 8.32
CA GLN A 352 -8.30 -17.39 7.13
C GLN A 352 -8.78 -18.18 5.92
N ASN A 353 -8.34 -19.45 5.78
CA ASN A 353 -8.74 -20.30 4.65
C ASN A 353 -10.23 -20.58 4.66
N LEU A 354 -10.78 -20.96 5.82
CA LEU A 354 -12.21 -21.23 5.99
C LEU A 354 -13.05 -19.97 5.73
N SER A 355 -12.57 -18.81 6.18
CA SER A 355 -13.21 -17.52 5.95
C SER A 355 -13.31 -17.21 4.46
N MET A 356 -12.27 -17.52 3.70
CA MET A 356 -12.26 -17.32 2.25
C MET A 356 -13.21 -18.27 1.50
N GLU A 357 -13.28 -19.55 1.89
CA GLU A 357 -14.26 -20.46 1.30
C GLU A 357 -15.69 -19.96 1.54
N MET A 358 -15.98 -19.52 2.77
CA MET A 358 -17.29 -18.95 3.11
C MET A 358 -17.59 -17.64 2.37
N PHE A 359 -16.59 -16.80 2.15
CA PHE A 359 -16.73 -15.61 1.31
C PHE A 359 -17.17 -15.97 -0.12
N LEU A 360 -16.48 -16.92 -0.76
CA LEU A 360 -16.83 -17.37 -2.11
C LEU A 360 -18.23 -17.97 -2.20
N ILE A 361 -18.62 -18.76 -1.20
CA ILE A 361 -19.97 -19.33 -1.09
C ILE A 361 -21.01 -18.21 -0.96
N ARG A 362 -20.79 -17.20 -0.10
CA ARG A 362 -21.70 -16.05 0.03
C ARG A 362 -21.92 -15.33 -1.32
N LEU A 363 -20.86 -15.13 -2.10
CA LEU A 363 -20.97 -14.49 -3.42
C LEU A 363 -21.83 -15.31 -4.39
N LEU A 364 -21.76 -16.63 -4.34
CA LEU A 364 -22.58 -17.53 -5.15
C LEU A 364 -24.07 -17.43 -4.82
N TYR A 365 -24.42 -17.33 -3.53
CA TYR A 365 -25.80 -17.19 -3.08
C TYR A 365 -26.40 -15.83 -3.44
N ILE A 366 -25.66 -14.74 -3.26
CA ILE A 366 -26.09 -13.38 -3.66
C ILE A 366 -26.48 -13.35 -5.12
N LYS A 367 -25.72 -14.02 -6.00
CA LYS A 367 -26.05 -14.08 -7.42
C LYS A 367 -27.33 -14.86 -7.70
N LYS A 368 -27.57 -15.95 -7.00
CA LYS A 368 -28.82 -16.73 -7.15
C LYS A 368 -30.04 -15.89 -6.82
N ASP A 369 -30.00 -15.11 -5.74
CA ASP A 369 -31.10 -14.28 -5.30
C ASP A 369 -31.41 -13.15 -6.30
N ILE A 370 -30.39 -12.45 -6.83
CA ILE A 370 -30.55 -11.42 -7.86
C ILE A 370 -31.17 -11.99 -9.15
N ASN A 371 -30.84 -13.23 -9.54
CA ASN A 371 -31.40 -13.85 -10.72
C ASN A 371 -32.86 -14.33 -10.52
N ILE A 372 -33.25 -14.67 -9.29
CA ILE A 372 -34.61 -15.04 -8.95
C ILE A 372 -35.53 -13.79 -8.99
N ASP A 373 -35.09 -12.67 -8.48
CA ASP A 373 -35.85 -11.41 -8.51
C ASP A 373 -36.01 -10.89 -9.95
N LYS A 374 -34.98 -10.94 -10.78
CA LYS A 374 -35.12 -10.58 -12.23
C LYS A 374 -36.10 -11.48 -12.96
N LYS A 375 -36.11 -12.80 -12.70
CA LYS A 375 -37.10 -13.71 -13.32
C LYS A 375 -38.51 -13.45 -12.84
N LYS A 376 -38.71 -13.05 -11.58
CA LYS A 376 -40.03 -12.67 -11.05
C LYS A 376 -40.56 -11.38 -11.68
N ASP A 377 -39.68 -10.39 -11.90
CA ASP A 377 -40.04 -9.14 -12.56
C ASP A 377 -40.34 -9.35 -14.06
N GLU A 378 -39.63 -10.24 -14.75
CA GLU A 378 -39.90 -10.61 -16.14
C GLU A 378 -41.23 -11.38 -16.29
N THR A 379 -41.57 -12.28 -15.36
CA THR A 379 -42.84 -12.99 -15.36
C THR A 379 -44.03 -12.08 -15.02
N LEU A 380 -43.86 -11.17 -14.06
CA LEU A 380 -44.86 -10.14 -13.72
C LEU A 380 -45.11 -9.15 -14.87
N ASN A 381 -44.06 -8.82 -15.64
CA ASN A 381 -44.20 -7.98 -16.83
C ASN A 381 -44.84 -8.74 -17.99
N GLN A 382 -44.56 -10.04 -18.19
CA GLN A 382 -45.22 -10.85 -19.21
C GLN A 382 -46.72 -11.08 -18.89
N GLU A 383 -47.09 -11.29 -17.65
CA GLU A 383 -48.48 -11.39 -17.22
C GLU A 383 -49.23 -10.07 -17.42
N LYS A 384 -48.61 -8.92 -17.21
CA LYS A 384 -49.18 -7.59 -17.51
C LYS A 384 -49.32 -7.33 -19.02
N TYR A 385 -48.47 -7.87 -19.88
CA TYR A 385 -48.60 -7.76 -21.35
C TYR A 385 -49.69 -8.68 -21.90
N ILE A 386 -49.92 -9.85 -21.29
CA ILE A 386 -50.98 -10.78 -21.73
C ILE A 386 -52.35 -10.32 -21.28
N SER A 387 -52.46 -9.64 -20.13
CA SER A 387 -53.74 -9.06 -19.67
C SER A 387 -54.23 -7.81 -20.45
N ASN A 388 -53.31 -7.13 -21.15
CA ASN A 388 -53.67 -5.93 -21.95
C ASN A 388 -54.03 -6.20 -23.40
N THR A 389 -54.07 -7.46 -23.86
CA THR A 389 -54.42 -7.81 -25.26
C THR A 389 -55.82 -8.37 -25.45
N SER A 390 -56.63 -8.48 -24.40
CA SER A 390 -57.95 -9.12 -24.51
C SER A 390 -59.17 -8.32 -24.07
N GLU A 391 -59.10 -6.99 -23.87
CA GLU A 391 -60.32 -6.20 -23.69
C GLU A 391 -60.24 -4.80 -24.33
N ASN A 392 -60.63 -4.74 -25.62
CA ASN A 392 -61.13 -3.54 -26.24
C ASN A 392 -62.65 -3.59 -26.16
N LYS A 393 -63.28 -3.00 -25.14
CA LYS A 393 -64.64 -2.48 -25.18
C LYS A 393 -64.82 -1.36 -24.14
N GLN A 394 -65.12 -0.21 -24.66
CA GLN A 394 -65.75 0.98 -24.06
C GLN A 394 -66.23 0.86 -22.60
N ILE A 395 -65.89 1.86 -21.76
CA ILE A 395 -66.85 2.64 -20.96
C ILE A 395 -66.10 3.71 -20.14
N ASN A 396 -66.52 4.95 -20.36
CA ASN A 396 -66.69 6.14 -19.50
C ASN A 396 -65.75 6.43 -18.31
N ILE A 397 -65.25 7.61 -18.38
CA ILE A 397 -64.65 8.54 -17.43
C ILE A 397 -65.41 8.59 -16.10
N ILE A 398 -64.70 8.28 -14.99
CA ILE A 398 -64.91 8.92 -13.68
C ILE A 398 -63.52 9.12 -13.06
N ASN A 399 -63.21 10.39 -12.75
CA ASN A 399 -62.04 10.82 -12.01
C ASN A 399 -62.19 10.36 -10.56
N ASP A 400 -61.23 9.58 -10.07
CA ASP A 400 -60.90 9.51 -8.64
C ASP A 400 -59.38 9.46 -8.50
N GLU A 401 -58.86 10.48 -7.86
CA GLU A 401 -57.46 10.56 -7.43
C GLU A 401 -57.17 9.45 -6.43
N VAL A 402 -56.33 8.49 -6.83
CA VAL A 402 -55.76 7.50 -5.89
C VAL A 402 -54.28 7.76 -5.79
N ASN A 403 -53.89 8.27 -4.63
CA ASN A 403 -52.51 8.38 -4.17
C ASN A 403 -51.80 7.03 -4.24
N PHE A 404 -50.80 6.90 -5.08
CA PHE A 404 -49.89 5.77 -5.09
C PHE A 404 -48.67 6.06 -4.16
N GLU A 405 -48.65 5.50 -2.97
CA GLU A 405 -47.45 5.37 -2.18
C GLU A 405 -46.63 4.16 -2.69
N PRO A 406 -45.37 4.36 -3.05
CA PRO A 406 -44.50 3.21 -3.41
C PRO A 406 -44.08 2.45 -2.16
N LYS A 407 -44.46 1.21 -2.04
CA LYS A 407 -44.02 0.28 -1.00
C LYS A 407 -42.57 -0.12 -1.26
N ASN A 408 -41.61 0.71 -0.92
CA ASN A 408 -40.20 0.36 -0.79
C ASN A 408 -39.91 -0.15 0.64
N LYS A 409 -40.27 -1.40 0.93
CA LYS A 409 -39.99 -2.04 2.22
C LYS A 409 -38.49 -2.25 2.50
N THR A 410 -37.66 -2.32 1.49
CA THR A 410 -36.22 -2.63 1.61
C THR A 410 -35.39 -1.43 2.12
N ILE A 411 -35.72 -0.22 1.71
CA ILE A 411 -34.97 1.00 2.12
C ILE A 411 -35.33 1.38 3.57
N SER A 412 -36.57 1.13 4.01
CA SER A 412 -37.01 1.40 5.37
C SER A 412 -36.39 0.42 6.39
N GLN A 413 -36.15 -0.82 6.01
CA GLN A 413 -35.46 -1.80 6.87
C GLN A 413 -33.99 -1.48 7.06
N ILE A 414 -33.28 -0.98 6.03
CA ILE A 414 -31.88 -0.57 6.13
C ILE A 414 -31.72 0.71 6.98
N LYS A 415 -32.68 1.65 6.89
CA LYS A 415 -32.67 2.86 7.74
C LYS A 415 -32.94 2.53 9.21
N ASN A 416 -33.82 1.58 9.50
CA ASN A 416 -34.10 1.17 10.88
C ASN A 416 -32.93 0.42 11.52
N PHE A 417 -32.20 -0.41 10.75
CA PHE A 417 -30.99 -1.08 11.25
C PHE A 417 -29.87 -0.09 11.62
N SER A 418 -29.68 0.96 10.85
CA SER A 418 -28.68 1.99 11.14
C SER A 418 -29.06 2.94 12.28
N GLN A 419 -30.37 3.12 12.55
CA GLN A 419 -30.83 3.93 13.68
C GLN A 419 -30.89 3.12 14.99
N GLU A 420 -31.17 1.82 14.96
CA GLU A 420 -31.12 0.97 16.15
C GLU A 420 -29.68 0.75 16.66
N GLU A 421 -28.68 0.63 15.78
CA GLU A 421 -27.28 0.53 16.23
C GLU A 421 -26.76 1.84 16.86
N THR A 422 -27.18 3.00 16.38
CA THR A 422 -26.76 4.27 16.98
C THR A 422 -27.45 4.56 18.32
N LEU A 423 -28.71 4.19 18.47
CA LEU A 423 -29.45 4.36 19.74
C LEU A 423 -28.98 3.37 20.83
N ASN A 424 -28.57 2.16 20.47
CA ASN A 424 -28.03 1.17 21.42
C ASN A 424 -26.60 1.47 21.88
N VAL A 425 -25.81 2.22 21.10
CA VAL A 425 -24.46 2.62 21.50
C VAL A 425 -24.50 3.81 22.47
N GLU A 426 -25.39 4.78 22.28
CA GLU A 426 -25.54 5.91 23.20
C GLU A 426 -26.18 5.51 24.54
N SER A 427 -27.17 4.62 24.55
CA SER A 427 -27.78 4.17 25.82
C SER A 427 -26.87 3.24 26.65
N LYS A 428 -25.94 2.50 26.02
CA LYS A 428 -24.94 1.70 26.75
C LYS A 428 -23.78 2.52 27.31
N ASN A 429 -23.45 3.66 26.71
CA ASN A 429 -22.40 4.52 27.21
C ASN A 429 -22.85 5.37 28.42
N GLU A 430 -24.11 5.74 28.51
CA GLU A 430 -24.62 6.46 29.69
C GLU A 430 -24.74 5.56 30.94
N ASP A 431 -25.09 4.27 30.78
CA ASP A 431 -25.17 3.33 31.90
C ASP A 431 -23.80 2.87 32.44
N LEU A 432 -22.73 2.98 31.65
CA LEU A 432 -21.35 2.67 32.07
C LEU A 432 -20.65 3.85 32.76
N SER A 433 -21.13 5.07 32.57
CA SER A 433 -20.52 6.27 33.17
C SER A 433 -20.98 6.56 34.61
N GLN A 434 -22.01 5.87 35.11
CA GLN A 434 -22.53 6.08 36.48
C GLN A 434 -22.09 5.01 37.50
N LYS A 435 -21.34 3.97 37.12
CA LYS A 435 -20.86 2.95 38.05
C LYS A 435 -19.35 2.94 38.14
N VAL A 436 -18.91 3.40 39.32
CA VAL A 436 -17.58 3.25 39.92
C VAL A 436 -16.63 4.45 39.69
N LYS A 437 -16.77 5.46 40.50
CA LYS A 437 -15.64 6.34 40.89
C LYS A 437 -14.85 5.58 41.98
N VAL A 438 -13.84 4.80 41.56
CA VAL A 438 -12.85 4.26 42.52
C VAL A 438 -11.82 5.36 42.77
N ILE A 439 -11.72 5.83 44.01
CA ILE A 439 -10.89 6.98 44.41
C ILE A 439 -9.48 6.52 44.85
N ASN A 440 -9.32 5.24 45.27
CA ASN A 440 -8.02 4.67 45.61
C ASN A 440 -7.97 3.11 45.45
N PHE A 441 -6.77 2.57 45.62
CA PHE A 441 -6.50 1.14 45.41
C PHE A 441 -7.13 0.21 46.46
N GLU A 442 -7.38 0.72 47.70
CA GLU A 442 -8.03 -0.07 48.76
C GLU A 442 -9.53 -0.32 48.51
N GLU A 443 -10.24 0.65 47.91
CA GLU A 443 -11.62 0.48 47.47
C GLU A 443 -11.77 -0.56 46.36
N LEU A 444 -10.77 -0.69 45.47
CA LEU A 444 -10.79 -1.72 44.42
C LEU A 444 -10.66 -3.13 45.00
N ILE A 445 -9.85 -3.32 46.04
CA ILE A 445 -9.65 -4.61 46.71
C ILE A 445 -10.93 -5.01 47.43
N ASN A 446 -11.57 -4.07 48.14
CA ASN A 446 -12.83 -4.38 48.87
C ASN A 446 -13.98 -4.73 47.91
N LEU A 447 -14.07 -4.12 46.74
CA LEU A 447 -15.05 -4.45 45.70
C LEU A 447 -14.80 -5.83 45.04
N CYS A 448 -13.59 -6.33 45.04
CA CYS A 448 -13.25 -7.67 44.57
C CYS A 448 -13.56 -8.76 45.60
N ASP A 449 -13.50 -8.45 46.89
CA ASP A 449 -13.82 -9.40 47.97
C ASP A 449 -15.34 -9.55 48.23
N GLU A 450 -16.14 -8.54 47.93
CA GLU A 450 -17.64 -8.64 48.01
C GLU A 450 -18.29 -9.44 46.87
N LYS A 451 -17.56 -9.81 45.84
CA LYS A 451 -18.07 -10.61 44.67
C LYS A 451 -17.57 -12.05 44.66
N LYS A 452 -17.02 -12.56 45.75
CA LYS A 452 -16.83 -13.99 45.98
C LYS A 452 -17.99 -14.52 46.84
#